data_2afaca2d6cdabc50c5a087d567b3b923
#
_entry.id   2afaca2d6cdabc50c5a087d567b3b923
#
_cell.length_a   1.000
_cell.length_b   1.000
_cell.length_c   1.000
_cell.angle_alpha   90.00
_cell.angle_beta   90.00
_cell.angle_gamma   90.00
#
_symmetry.space_group_name_H-M   'P 1'
#
loop_
_entity.id
_entity.type
_entity.pdbx_description
1 polymer ?
#
loop_
_entity_poly.entity_id
_entity_poly.type
_entity_poly.pdbx_seq_one_letter_code
_entity_poly.pdbx_strand_id
1 'polypeptide(L)'
;MVDGYPKRLFAALELEESVRSALGTYAGNLKPILSALSPRWVDPSLYHLTLHFYGECGDARTRRIRQGLGSCRRLSVPPRIVFTDLGFLPSERRPRVLYLGVSIDPRDAFEPVVRAARLQDGDGGLDAGAASAGHGPWKAHLTLARMGCQKPFPVSEKALLPPPPALFFFSND
;
A
#
# COMPACT_ATOMS: atom_id res chain seq x y z
N MET A 1 -20.08 23.16 -17.05
CA MET A 1 -19.34 21.88 -16.99
C MET A 1 -19.69 21.30 -15.64
N VAL A 2 -20.37 20.14 -15.62
CA VAL A 2 -20.74 19.47 -14.36
C VAL A 2 -19.47 18.87 -13.80
N ASP A 3 -18.97 19.40 -12.68
CA ASP A 3 -17.87 18.77 -11.95
C ASP A 3 -18.33 17.35 -11.57
N GLY A 4 -17.59 16.35 -12.04
CA GLY A 4 -17.86 14.96 -11.71
C GLY A 4 -17.76 14.75 -10.20
N TYR A 5 -18.45 13.71 -9.70
CA TYR A 5 -18.38 13.35 -8.28
C TYR A 5 -16.92 13.21 -7.83
N PRO A 6 -16.57 13.73 -6.63
CA PRO A 6 -15.22 13.64 -6.13
C PRO A 6 -14.78 12.17 -6.03
N LYS A 7 -13.58 11.88 -6.52
CA LYS A 7 -12.98 10.54 -6.51
C LYS A 7 -11.91 10.47 -5.45
N ARG A 8 -11.84 9.35 -4.73
CA ARG A 8 -10.72 9.11 -3.81
C ARG A 8 -9.51 8.67 -4.62
N LEU A 9 -8.46 9.48 -4.55
CA LEU A 9 -7.21 9.24 -5.29
C LEU A 9 -6.08 8.84 -4.36
N PHE A 10 -5.18 8.06 -4.90
CA PHE A 10 -3.88 7.74 -4.32
C PHE A 10 -2.85 7.53 -5.43
N ALA A 11 -1.58 7.74 -5.12
CA ALA A 11 -0.46 7.35 -5.95
C ALA A 11 0.08 6.01 -5.46
N ALA A 12 0.41 5.12 -6.37
CA ALA A 12 0.92 3.80 -6.05
C ALA A 12 1.95 3.32 -7.09
N LEU A 13 2.80 2.39 -6.65
CA LEU A 13 3.62 1.56 -7.53
C LEU A 13 2.85 0.28 -7.83
N GLU A 14 2.71 -0.03 -9.10
CA GLU A 14 2.17 -1.29 -9.55
C GLU A 14 3.21 -2.41 -9.40
N LEU A 15 2.73 -3.61 -9.17
CA LEU A 15 3.57 -4.80 -9.09
C LEU A 15 3.46 -5.60 -10.40
N GLU A 16 4.55 -6.24 -10.78
CA GLU A 16 4.54 -7.18 -11.91
C GLU A 16 3.53 -8.32 -11.66
N GLU A 17 2.97 -8.85 -12.75
CA GLU A 17 1.96 -9.92 -12.69
C GLU A 17 2.48 -11.18 -11.98
N SER A 18 3.72 -11.55 -12.23
CA SER A 18 4.40 -12.68 -11.57
C SER A 18 4.44 -12.52 -10.04
N VAL A 19 4.73 -11.30 -9.57
CA VAL A 19 4.75 -10.96 -8.14
C VAL A 19 3.32 -10.99 -7.57
N ARG A 20 2.36 -10.38 -8.27
CA ARG A 20 0.94 -10.39 -7.85
C ARG A 20 0.40 -11.82 -7.72
N SER A 21 0.70 -12.68 -8.70
CA SER A 21 0.29 -14.09 -8.69
C SER A 21 0.88 -14.87 -7.50
N ALA A 22 2.18 -14.73 -7.25
CA ALA A 22 2.84 -15.37 -6.12
C ALA A 22 2.29 -14.89 -4.77
N LEU A 23 2.02 -13.58 -4.63
CA LEU A 23 1.36 -13.01 -3.46
C LEU A 23 -0.09 -13.48 -3.31
N GLY A 24 -0.79 -13.69 -4.41
CA GLY A 24 -2.13 -14.29 -4.42
C GLY A 24 -2.13 -15.70 -3.85
N THR A 25 -1.15 -16.52 -4.26
CA THR A 25 -0.93 -17.86 -3.71
C THR A 25 -0.63 -17.81 -2.21
N TYR A 26 0.27 -16.91 -1.80
CA TYR A 26 0.58 -16.69 -0.39
C TYR A 26 -0.66 -16.29 0.42
N ALA A 27 -1.45 -15.34 -0.07
CA ALA A 27 -2.71 -14.95 0.57
C ALA A 27 -3.70 -16.12 0.66
N GLY A 28 -3.72 -16.99 -0.34
CA GLY A 28 -4.49 -18.24 -0.34
C GLY A 28 -4.16 -19.13 0.87
N ASN A 29 -2.88 -19.28 1.19
CA ASN A 29 -2.40 -20.07 2.33
C ASN A 29 -2.78 -19.44 3.69
N LEU A 30 -2.97 -18.13 3.73
CA LEU A 30 -3.40 -17.41 4.94
C LEU A 30 -4.91 -17.53 5.22
N LYS A 31 -5.73 -17.78 4.19
CA LYS A 31 -7.20 -17.78 4.33
C LYS A 31 -7.72 -18.70 5.41
N PRO A 32 -7.32 -19.98 5.50
CA PRO A 32 -7.81 -20.87 6.55
C PRO A 32 -7.39 -20.42 7.95
N ILE A 33 -6.16 -19.92 8.10
CA ILE A 33 -5.59 -19.50 9.40
C ILE A 33 -6.33 -18.26 9.93
N LEU A 34 -6.68 -17.33 9.04
CA LEU A 34 -7.26 -16.04 9.42
C LEU A 34 -8.79 -15.98 9.31
N SER A 35 -9.43 -17.12 9.05
CA SER A 35 -10.89 -17.19 8.81
C SER A 35 -11.73 -16.62 9.96
N ALA A 36 -11.31 -16.80 11.21
CA ALA A 36 -11.98 -16.28 12.40
C ALA A 36 -12.07 -14.74 12.45
N LEU A 37 -11.20 -14.03 11.72
CA LEU A 37 -11.20 -12.57 11.62
C LEU A 37 -12.11 -12.05 10.48
N SER A 38 -12.76 -12.96 9.74
CA SER A 38 -13.64 -12.62 8.60
C SER A 38 -12.99 -11.63 7.63
N PRO A 39 -11.80 -11.92 7.10
CA PRO A 39 -11.08 -10.99 6.24
C PRO A 39 -11.76 -10.85 4.88
N ARG A 40 -11.86 -9.63 4.40
CA ARG A 40 -12.15 -9.31 3.00
C ARG A 40 -10.82 -9.17 2.26
N TRP A 41 -10.47 -10.19 1.52
CA TRP A 41 -9.22 -10.25 0.77
C TRP A 41 -9.24 -9.26 -0.39
N VAL A 42 -8.12 -8.60 -0.60
CA VAL A 42 -7.88 -7.77 -1.78
C VAL A 42 -7.63 -8.71 -2.96
N ASP A 43 -8.22 -8.40 -4.11
CA ASP A 43 -7.94 -9.13 -5.34
C ASP A 43 -6.46 -8.96 -5.72
N PRO A 44 -5.71 -10.03 -6.02
CA PRO A 44 -4.30 -9.94 -6.40
C PRO A 44 -4.01 -8.97 -7.55
N SER A 45 -4.95 -8.82 -8.49
CA SER A 45 -4.82 -7.84 -9.58
C SER A 45 -4.73 -6.38 -9.09
N LEU A 46 -5.20 -6.12 -7.87
CA LEU A 46 -5.20 -4.80 -7.25
C LEU A 46 -4.03 -4.60 -6.27
N TYR A 47 -3.11 -5.55 -6.16
CA TYR A 47 -1.95 -5.41 -5.27
C TYR A 47 -1.00 -4.31 -5.75
N HIS A 48 -0.68 -3.41 -4.85
CA HIS A 48 0.18 -2.25 -5.11
C HIS A 48 0.88 -1.76 -3.84
N LEU A 49 1.91 -0.95 -3.98
CA LEU A 49 2.52 -0.21 -2.88
C LEU A 49 2.02 1.24 -2.92
N THR A 50 1.25 1.65 -1.93
CA THR A 50 0.76 3.03 -1.86
C THR A 50 1.91 3.99 -1.52
N LEU A 51 2.11 5.01 -2.35
CA LEU A 51 3.07 6.07 -2.13
C LEU A 51 2.46 7.23 -1.34
N HIS A 52 1.25 7.65 -1.72
CA HIS A 52 0.54 8.75 -1.10
C HIS A 52 -0.97 8.69 -1.32
N PHE A 53 -1.75 9.11 -0.32
CA PHE A 53 -3.21 9.25 -0.43
C PHE A 53 -3.57 10.72 -0.54
N TYR A 54 -4.32 11.09 -1.59
CA TYR A 54 -4.81 12.45 -1.82
C TYR A 54 -6.21 12.69 -1.25
N GLY A 55 -6.91 11.63 -0.85
CA GLY A 55 -8.29 11.73 -0.41
C GLY A 55 -9.25 12.03 -1.56
N GLU A 56 -10.32 12.77 -1.29
CA GLU A 56 -11.30 13.17 -2.28
C GLU A 56 -10.78 14.30 -3.18
N CYS A 57 -10.82 14.08 -4.48
CA CYS A 57 -10.30 15.00 -5.48
C CYS A 57 -11.35 15.26 -6.57
N GLY A 58 -11.62 16.53 -6.83
CA GLY A 58 -12.34 16.97 -8.02
C GLY A 58 -11.45 16.92 -9.28
N ASP A 59 -12.05 17.14 -10.44
CA ASP A 59 -11.39 16.96 -11.74
C ASP A 59 -10.15 17.86 -11.92
N ALA A 60 -10.22 19.11 -11.45
CA ALA A 60 -9.09 20.05 -11.57
C ALA A 60 -7.88 19.58 -10.76
N ARG A 61 -8.09 19.14 -9.52
CA ARG A 61 -7.03 18.59 -8.66
C ARG A 61 -6.48 17.28 -9.22
N THR A 62 -7.36 16.42 -9.75
CA THR A 62 -6.97 15.16 -10.40
C THR A 62 -6.03 15.41 -11.60
N ARG A 63 -6.35 16.37 -12.46
CA ARG A 63 -5.48 16.74 -13.60
C ARG A 63 -4.12 17.24 -13.13
N ARG A 64 -4.09 18.13 -12.15
CA ARG A 64 -2.84 18.65 -11.57
C ARG A 64 -1.96 17.55 -11.00
N ILE A 65 -2.52 16.64 -10.21
CA ILE A 65 -1.80 15.49 -9.64
C ILE A 65 -1.19 14.63 -10.75
N ARG A 66 -1.97 14.29 -11.78
CA ARG A 66 -1.49 13.49 -12.92
C ARG A 66 -0.34 14.16 -13.67
N GLN A 67 -0.45 15.47 -13.93
CA GLN A 67 0.61 16.22 -14.59
C GLN A 67 1.89 16.25 -13.77
N GLY A 68 1.77 16.50 -12.46
CA GLY A 68 2.91 16.53 -11.55
C GLY A 68 3.61 15.18 -11.43
N LEU A 69 2.86 14.09 -11.35
CA LEU A 69 3.43 12.74 -11.32
C LEU A 69 4.04 12.34 -12.67
N GLY A 70 3.45 12.74 -13.78
CA GLY A 70 3.98 12.46 -15.11
C GLY A 70 5.35 13.10 -15.38
N SER A 71 5.74 14.11 -14.62
CA SER A 71 7.07 14.73 -14.67
C SER A 71 8.09 14.07 -13.75
N CYS A 72 7.70 13.08 -12.94
CA CYS A 72 8.64 12.34 -12.11
C CYS A 72 9.66 11.59 -12.98
N ARG A 73 10.95 11.76 -12.68
CA ARG A 73 12.00 11.05 -13.37
C ARG A 73 11.94 9.56 -13.01
N ARG A 74 12.25 8.72 -14.00
CA ARG A 74 12.54 7.30 -13.74
C ARG A 74 13.66 7.16 -12.73
N LEU A 75 13.60 6.13 -11.92
CA LEU A 75 14.69 5.79 -11.01
C LEU A 75 15.95 5.47 -11.83
N SER A 76 17.08 6.03 -11.42
CA SER A 76 18.36 5.81 -12.12
C SER A 76 18.82 4.35 -12.01
N VAL A 77 18.47 3.68 -10.92
CA VAL A 77 18.77 2.27 -10.65
C VAL A 77 17.50 1.64 -10.09
N PRO A 78 17.04 0.51 -10.66
CA PRO A 78 15.91 -0.22 -10.12
C PRO A 78 16.22 -0.70 -8.69
N PRO A 79 15.41 -0.36 -7.69
CA PRO A 79 15.63 -0.84 -6.33
C PRO A 79 15.21 -2.29 -6.19
N ARG A 80 15.92 -3.01 -5.35
CA ARG A 80 15.49 -4.33 -4.89
C ARG A 80 14.41 -4.19 -3.85
N ILE A 81 13.28 -4.84 -4.07
CA ILE A 81 12.14 -4.83 -3.17
C ILE A 81 11.92 -6.23 -2.61
N VAL A 82 11.77 -6.34 -1.30
CA VAL A 82 11.61 -7.62 -0.58
C VAL A 82 10.43 -7.50 0.37
N PHE A 83 9.55 -8.50 0.38
CA PHE A 83 8.51 -8.60 1.38
C PHE A 83 9.08 -9.14 2.68
N THR A 84 8.72 -8.51 3.80
CA THR A 84 9.27 -8.82 5.12
C THR A 84 8.18 -9.41 6.03
N ASP A 85 7.68 -8.66 6.99
CA ASP A 85 6.81 -9.17 8.02
C ASP A 85 5.34 -9.09 7.64
N LEU A 86 4.56 -10.08 8.04
CA LEU A 86 3.11 -10.00 8.07
C LEU A 86 2.67 -9.24 9.33
N GLY A 87 1.84 -8.23 9.16
CA GLY A 87 1.40 -7.39 10.27
C GLY A 87 -0.03 -6.92 10.16
N PHE A 88 -0.51 -6.29 11.25
CA PHE A 88 -1.85 -5.73 11.34
C PHE A 88 -1.82 -4.23 11.66
N LEU A 89 -2.65 -3.46 10.99
CA LEU A 89 -2.90 -2.06 11.30
C LEU A 89 -4.28 -1.87 11.93
N PRO A 90 -4.42 -0.99 12.92
CA PRO A 90 -3.35 -0.27 13.63
C PRO A 90 -2.54 -1.17 14.57
N SER A 91 -3.04 -2.35 14.96
CA SER A 91 -2.34 -3.32 15.81
C SER A 91 -3.01 -4.70 15.77
N GLU A 92 -2.34 -5.72 16.29
CA GLU A 92 -2.88 -7.09 16.48
C GLU A 92 -4.09 -7.11 17.44
N ARG A 93 -4.19 -6.16 18.38
CA ARG A 93 -5.34 -6.05 19.29
C ARG A 93 -6.61 -5.52 18.64
N ARG A 94 -6.46 -4.71 17.57
CA ARG A 94 -7.57 -4.12 16.81
C ARG A 94 -7.27 -4.19 15.31
N PRO A 95 -7.18 -5.39 14.75
CA PRO A 95 -6.81 -5.55 13.35
C PRO A 95 -7.89 -4.98 12.44
N ARG A 96 -7.53 -4.03 11.59
CA ARG A 96 -8.40 -3.51 10.52
C ARG A 96 -7.84 -3.83 9.14
N VAL A 97 -6.53 -3.93 9.03
CA VAL A 97 -5.83 -4.21 7.78
C VAL A 97 -4.74 -5.23 8.05
N LEU A 98 -4.70 -6.28 7.23
CA LEU A 98 -3.60 -7.21 7.13
C LEU A 98 -2.66 -6.71 6.04
N TYR A 99 -1.38 -6.62 6.33
CA TYR A 99 -0.39 -6.14 5.35
C TYR A 99 0.90 -6.96 5.40
N LEU A 100 1.63 -6.93 4.29
CA LEU A 100 3.04 -7.31 4.22
C LEU A 100 3.90 -6.06 4.32
N GLY A 101 4.87 -6.07 5.21
CA GLY A 101 5.95 -5.10 5.24
C GLY A 101 6.83 -5.23 4.01
N VAL A 102 7.51 -4.15 3.66
CA VAL A 102 8.37 -4.09 2.49
C VAL A 102 9.70 -3.44 2.87
N SER A 103 10.79 -4.11 2.54
CA SER A 103 12.14 -3.58 2.60
C SER A 103 12.61 -3.21 1.20
N ILE A 104 13.31 -2.10 1.07
CA ILE A 104 13.78 -1.52 -0.19
C ILE A 104 15.26 -1.26 -0.08
N ASP A 105 16.03 -1.66 -1.10
CA ASP A 105 17.47 -1.48 -1.17
C ASP A 105 17.87 -0.87 -2.53
N PRO A 106 18.51 0.31 -2.57
CA PRO A 106 18.79 1.17 -1.41
C PRO A 106 17.52 1.74 -0.75
N ARG A 107 17.55 1.93 0.56
CA ARG A 107 16.39 2.27 1.39
C ARG A 107 15.66 3.54 0.97
N ASP A 108 16.38 4.49 0.41
CA ASP A 108 15.92 5.80 -0.04
C ASP A 108 15.56 5.86 -1.52
N ALA A 109 15.64 4.72 -2.23
CA ALA A 109 15.40 4.67 -3.67
C ALA A 109 14.09 5.33 -4.12
N PHE A 110 13.01 5.14 -3.34
CA PHE A 110 11.71 5.74 -3.65
C PHE A 110 11.47 7.11 -3.01
N GLU A 111 12.39 7.64 -2.20
CA GLU A 111 12.20 8.92 -1.53
C GLU A 111 11.91 10.07 -2.52
N PRO A 112 12.61 10.20 -3.67
CA PRO A 112 12.29 11.21 -4.66
C PRO A 112 10.87 11.09 -5.22
N VAL A 113 10.39 9.87 -5.46
CA VAL A 113 9.05 9.61 -6.01
C VAL A 113 7.98 9.86 -4.96
N VAL A 114 8.19 9.41 -3.73
CA VAL A 114 7.29 9.67 -2.59
C VAL A 114 7.19 11.17 -2.31
N ARG A 115 8.32 11.87 -2.32
CA ARG A 115 8.36 13.32 -2.17
C ARG A 115 7.61 14.03 -3.29
N ALA A 116 7.81 13.63 -4.52
CA ALA A 116 7.09 14.19 -5.67
C ALA A 116 5.58 13.95 -5.54
N ALA A 117 5.16 12.76 -5.13
CA ALA A 117 3.75 12.47 -4.87
C ALA A 117 3.16 13.38 -3.78
N ARG A 118 3.86 13.59 -2.67
CA ARG A 118 3.45 14.49 -1.58
C ARG A 118 3.34 15.95 -2.00
N LEU A 119 4.26 16.42 -2.84
CA LEU A 119 4.25 17.81 -3.34
C LEU A 119 3.00 18.12 -4.18
N GLN A 120 2.34 17.12 -4.78
CA GLN A 120 1.10 17.31 -5.54
C GLN A 120 -0.13 17.53 -4.63
N ASP A 121 0.02 17.36 -3.31
CA ASP A 121 -1.10 17.53 -2.38
C ASP A 121 -1.55 19.00 -2.27
N GLY A 122 -0.64 19.95 -2.55
CA GLY A 122 -0.92 21.39 -2.46
C GLY A 122 -1.21 21.84 -1.02
N ASP A 123 -1.28 23.14 -0.79
CA ASP A 123 -1.50 23.76 0.53
C ASP A 123 -2.95 23.59 1.08
N GLY A 124 -3.74 22.68 0.53
CA GLY A 124 -5.16 22.48 0.85
C GLY A 124 -5.49 21.25 1.70
N GLY A 125 -4.52 20.52 2.23
CA GLY A 125 -4.72 19.27 2.96
C GLY A 125 -5.19 19.39 4.40
N LEU A 126 -6.02 20.37 4.78
CA LEU A 126 -6.52 20.50 6.17
C LEU A 126 -7.70 19.56 6.47
N ASP A 127 -8.29 18.91 5.47
CA ASP A 127 -9.45 18.02 5.66
C ASP A 127 -9.20 16.54 5.33
N ALA A 128 -7.96 16.11 5.28
CA ALA A 128 -7.66 14.67 5.15
C ALA A 128 -7.91 13.98 6.48
N GLY A 129 -9.17 13.76 6.78
CA GLY A 129 -9.59 12.97 7.93
C GLY A 129 -8.87 11.62 7.95
N ALA A 130 -8.14 11.37 9.02
CA ALA A 130 -7.66 10.09 9.56
C ALA A 130 -6.75 9.19 8.70
N ALA A 131 -6.44 9.50 7.44
CA ALA A 131 -5.59 8.64 6.61
C ALA A 131 -4.29 9.31 6.12
N SER A 132 -4.15 10.62 6.18
CA SER A 132 -2.88 11.29 5.93
C SER A 132 -2.08 11.41 7.23
N ALA A 133 -1.91 10.29 7.89
CA ALA A 133 -1.07 10.19 9.05
C ALA A 133 0.38 10.41 8.64
N GLY A 134 0.81 11.65 8.74
CA GLY A 134 2.18 11.81 9.10
C GLY A 134 3.11 12.34 8.03
N HIS A 135 3.64 13.47 8.37
CA HIS A 135 4.92 13.98 7.94
C HIS A 135 6.10 13.05 8.32
N GLY A 136 5.79 11.82 8.73
CA GLY A 136 6.76 10.78 9.05
C GLY A 136 7.37 10.11 7.81
N PRO A 137 8.44 9.32 7.98
CA PRO A 137 9.05 8.56 6.89
C PRO A 137 8.02 7.61 6.27
N TRP A 138 8.04 7.48 4.94
CA TRP A 138 7.21 6.55 4.23
C TRP A 138 7.51 5.10 4.66
N LYS A 139 6.47 4.37 5.04
CA LYS A 139 6.57 2.96 5.40
C LYS A 139 5.91 2.14 4.31
N ALA A 140 6.72 1.54 3.46
CA ALA A 140 6.23 0.70 2.39
C ALA A 140 5.53 -0.53 2.97
N HIS A 141 4.31 -0.79 2.50
CA HIS A 141 3.55 -1.99 2.84
C HIS A 141 2.55 -2.32 1.74
N LEU A 142 2.21 -3.59 1.65
CA LEU A 142 1.20 -4.10 0.73
C LEU A 142 -0.01 -4.61 1.52
N THR A 143 -1.18 -4.10 1.21
CA THR A 143 -2.43 -4.55 1.85
C THR A 143 -2.91 -5.85 1.23
N LEU A 144 -3.04 -6.92 2.06
CA LEU A 144 -3.57 -8.21 1.65
C LEU A 144 -5.07 -8.35 1.90
N ALA A 145 -5.56 -7.82 3.03
CA ALA A 145 -6.96 -7.93 3.40
C ALA A 145 -7.41 -6.80 4.34
N ARG A 146 -8.72 -6.57 4.40
CA ARG A 146 -9.37 -5.73 5.40
C ARG A 146 -10.18 -6.61 6.34
N MET A 147 -9.99 -6.46 7.65
CA MET A 147 -10.67 -7.28 8.64
C MET A 147 -12.14 -6.89 8.75
N GLY A 148 -13.03 -7.88 8.73
CA GLY A 148 -14.47 -7.70 8.88
C GLY A 148 -14.90 -7.61 10.35
N CYS A 149 -14.09 -8.13 11.26
CA CYS A 149 -14.32 -8.03 12.71
C CYS A 149 -13.12 -7.39 13.40
N GLN A 150 -13.36 -6.85 14.61
CA GLN A 150 -12.30 -6.20 15.41
C GLN A 150 -11.82 -7.11 16.57
N LYS A 151 -11.98 -8.43 16.42
CA LYS A 151 -11.43 -9.37 17.41
C LYS A 151 -9.91 -9.30 17.39
N PRO A 152 -9.23 -9.33 18.53
CA PRO A 152 -7.78 -9.43 18.58
C PRO A 152 -7.30 -10.67 17.82
N PHE A 153 -6.18 -10.53 17.12
CA PHE A 153 -5.50 -11.69 16.56
C PHE A 153 -4.76 -12.42 17.70
N PRO A 154 -5.01 -13.72 17.89
CA PRO A 154 -4.35 -14.48 18.97
C PRO A 154 -2.84 -14.56 18.72
N VAL A 155 -2.05 -14.13 19.69
CA VAL A 155 -0.59 -14.18 19.61
C VAL A 155 -0.07 -15.62 19.41
N SER A 156 -0.77 -16.61 19.97
CA SER A 156 -0.48 -18.03 19.78
C SER A 156 -0.59 -18.50 18.33
N GLU A 157 -1.43 -17.86 17.52
CA GLU A 157 -1.60 -18.21 16.11
C GLU A 157 -0.54 -17.56 15.21
N LYS A 158 0.24 -16.62 15.74
CA LYS A 158 1.30 -15.96 14.98
C LYS A 158 2.36 -16.93 14.47
N ALA A 159 2.66 -17.97 15.24
CA ALA A 159 3.58 -19.02 14.86
C ALA A 159 3.09 -19.91 13.71
N LEU A 160 1.78 -19.90 13.44
CA LEU A 160 1.16 -20.65 12.34
C LEU A 160 1.21 -19.90 11.02
N LEU A 161 1.56 -18.61 11.05
CA LEU A 161 1.63 -17.80 9.83
C LEU A 161 2.85 -18.22 9.01
N PRO A 162 2.67 -18.58 7.73
CA PRO A 162 3.80 -18.89 6.87
C PRO A 162 4.68 -17.65 6.69
N PRO A 163 6.00 -17.82 6.52
CA PRO A 163 6.87 -16.71 6.21
C PRO A 163 6.44 -16.04 4.89
N PRO A 164 6.66 -14.74 4.73
CA PRO A 164 6.44 -14.06 3.46
C PRO A 164 7.24 -14.72 2.34
N PRO A 165 6.71 -14.70 1.10
CA PRO A 165 7.43 -15.27 -0.02
C PRO A 165 8.74 -14.52 -0.25
N ALA A 166 9.81 -15.25 -0.50
CA ALA A 166 11.13 -14.68 -0.84
C ALA A 166 11.11 -14.17 -2.29
N LEU A 167 10.32 -13.13 -2.54
CA LEU A 167 10.21 -12.49 -3.84
C LEU A 167 11.09 -11.27 -3.89
N PHE A 168 11.82 -11.16 -4.99
CA PHE A 168 12.60 -9.97 -5.33
C PHE A 168 12.01 -9.42 -6.62
N PHE A 169 11.76 -8.15 -6.67
CA PHE A 169 11.38 -7.51 -7.92
C PHE A 169 12.05 -6.13 -8.03
N PHE A 170 12.23 -5.73 -9.26
CA PHE A 170 12.77 -4.42 -9.61
C PHE A 170 11.63 -3.63 -10.25
N SER A 171 11.39 -2.41 -9.79
CA SER A 171 10.46 -1.52 -10.48
C SER A 171 11.22 -0.87 -11.63
N ASN A 172 10.85 -1.22 -12.86
CA ASN A 172 11.45 -0.65 -14.08
C ASN A 172 10.63 0.52 -14.66
N ASP A 173 9.44 0.85 -14.06
CA ASP A 173 8.51 1.85 -14.61
C ASP A 173 8.43 3.11 -13.76
#